data_3e96c8799330dc533055b753e10b447d
#
_entry.id   3e96c8799330dc533055b753e10b447d
#
_cell.length_a   1.000
_cell.length_b   1.000
_cell.length_c   1.000
_cell.angle_alpha   90.00
_cell.angle_beta   90.00
_cell.angle_gamma   90.00
#
_symmetry.space_group_name_H-M   'P 1'
#
loop_
_entity.id
_entity.type
_entity.pdbx_description
1 polymer ?
#
loop_
_entity_poly.entity_id
_entity_poly.type
_entity_poly.pdbx_seq_one_letter_code
_entity_poly.pdbx_strand_id
1 'polypeptide(L)'
;MTGELGAPADLSWLWWTVALAVAIVALLAVWVWSKGRRFTTGDVFRASRLSSGNRLFPTQVAITPTSVVQYRPRWFGRLEETIHMAHIASVKIETGIVFSDVLIETSGGSDPILCHGHGKGDAARMKNLIEKYQTEYYRGRGGPASPVPVETGRIDR
;
A
#
# COMPACT_ATOMS: atom_id res chain seq x y z
N MET A 1 -45.64 -16.92 58.15
CA MET A 1 -44.36 -16.45 57.58
C MET A 1 -44.34 -16.88 56.12
N THR A 2 -44.87 -16.06 55.25
CA THR A 2 -44.87 -16.30 53.80
C THR A 2 -43.67 -15.55 53.22
N GLY A 3 -42.64 -16.36 52.80
CA GLY A 3 -41.46 -15.82 52.15
C GLY A 3 -41.85 -15.23 50.81
N GLU A 4 -41.66 -13.93 50.62
CA GLU A 4 -41.68 -13.27 49.30
C GLU A 4 -40.55 -13.87 48.45
N LEU A 5 -40.93 -14.70 47.50
CA LEU A 5 -40.04 -15.08 46.40
C LEU A 5 -39.79 -13.79 45.59
N GLY A 6 -38.59 -13.20 45.75
CA GLY A 6 -38.17 -12.02 45.01
C GLY A 6 -38.44 -12.20 43.52
N ALA A 7 -39.10 -11.24 42.91
CA ALA A 7 -39.35 -11.19 41.48
C ALA A 7 -38.04 -11.41 40.70
N PRO A 8 -38.06 -12.21 39.62
CA PRO A 8 -36.85 -12.42 38.81
C PRO A 8 -36.34 -11.06 38.32
N ALA A 9 -35.07 -10.78 38.63
CA ALA A 9 -34.45 -9.55 38.18
C ALA A 9 -34.64 -9.42 36.66
N ASP A 10 -35.26 -8.33 36.23
CA ASP A 10 -35.53 -8.11 34.82
C ASP A 10 -34.21 -7.91 34.08
N LEU A 11 -33.75 -8.98 33.37
CA LEU A 11 -32.50 -8.98 32.61
C LEU A 11 -32.65 -8.34 31.21
N SER A 12 -33.76 -7.70 30.93
CA SER A 12 -34.01 -7.09 29.61
C SER A 12 -32.95 -6.04 29.24
N TRP A 13 -32.43 -5.29 30.22
CA TRP A 13 -31.35 -4.34 29.99
C TRP A 13 -30.06 -4.98 29.49
N LEU A 14 -29.80 -6.24 29.86
CA LEU A 14 -28.59 -6.98 29.42
C LEU A 14 -28.64 -7.24 27.89
N TRP A 15 -29.80 -7.59 27.36
CA TRP A 15 -29.97 -7.78 25.92
C TRP A 15 -29.77 -6.49 25.13
N TRP A 16 -30.23 -5.35 25.65
CA TRP A 16 -30.01 -4.04 25.02
C TRP A 16 -28.55 -3.64 25.04
N THR A 17 -27.81 -3.90 26.13
CA THR A 17 -26.37 -3.61 26.19
C THR A 17 -25.57 -4.50 25.25
N VAL A 18 -25.90 -5.79 25.15
CA VAL A 18 -25.26 -6.71 24.19
C VAL A 18 -25.57 -6.29 22.75
N ALA A 19 -26.82 -5.97 22.44
CA ALA A 19 -27.20 -5.50 21.11
C ALA A 19 -26.45 -4.22 20.71
N LEU A 20 -26.35 -3.26 21.64
CA LEU A 20 -25.60 -2.02 21.42
C LEU A 20 -24.10 -2.31 21.19
N ALA A 21 -23.49 -3.18 21.99
CA ALA A 21 -22.10 -3.56 21.83
C ALA A 21 -21.84 -4.23 20.45
N VAL A 22 -22.71 -5.14 20.04
CA VAL A 22 -22.63 -5.79 18.71
C VAL A 22 -22.78 -4.75 17.59
N ALA A 23 -23.70 -3.81 17.71
CA ALA A 23 -23.90 -2.73 16.73
C ALA A 23 -22.64 -1.86 16.60
N ILE A 24 -22.03 -1.47 17.73
CA ILE A 24 -20.77 -0.69 17.73
C ILE A 24 -19.64 -1.47 17.06
N VAL A 25 -19.48 -2.75 17.39
CA VAL A 25 -18.44 -3.60 16.76
C VAL A 25 -18.68 -3.74 15.25
N ALA A 26 -19.93 -3.94 14.82
CA ALA A 26 -20.29 -4.01 13.41
C ALA A 26 -19.99 -2.69 12.67
N LEU A 27 -20.34 -1.55 13.25
CA LEU A 27 -20.03 -0.24 12.68
C LEU A 27 -18.53 0.00 12.56
N LEU A 28 -17.75 -0.36 13.60
CA LEU A 28 -16.29 -0.28 13.56
C LEU A 28 -15.70 -1.19 12.48
N ALA A 29 -16.22 -2.41 12.35
CA ALA A 29 -15.76 -3.34 11.32
C ALA A 29 -16.04 -2.80 9.90
N VAL A 30 -17.24 -2.27 9.65
CA VAL A 30 -17.61 -1.63 8.38
C VAL A 30 -16.73 -0.41 8.12
N TRP A 31 -16.47 0.41 9.13
CA TRP A 31 -15.62 1.59 9.01
C TRP A 31 -14.16 1.23 8.65
N VAL A 32 -13.58 0.24 9.33
CA VAL A 32 -12.22 -0.28 9.02
C VAL A 32 -12.20 -0.88 7.61
N TRP A 33 -13.23 -1.61 7.22
CA TRP A 33 -13.30 -2.21 5.89
C TRP A 33 -13.43 -1.16 4.79
N SER A 34 -14.23 -0.11 5.00
CA SER A 34 -14.42 0.98 4.03
C SER A 34 -13.11 1.76 3.78
N LYS A 35 -12.29 1.96 4.82
CA LYS A 35 -10.98 2.61 4.68
C LYS A 35 -9.95 1.78 3.88
N GLY A 36 -10.16 0.49 3.74
CA GLY A 36 -9.28 -0.41 2.99
C GLY A 36 -9.63 -0.58 1.51
N ARG A 37 -10.54 0.21 0.94
CA ARG A 37 -10.92 0.11 -0.47
C ARG A 37 -9.75 0.49 -1.38
N ARG A 38 -9.65 -0.21 -2.53
CA ARG A 38 -8.60 0.04 -3.53
C ARG A 38 -8.89 1.35 -4.27
N PHE A 39 -7.81 2.02 -4.69
CA PHE A 39 -7.92 3.08 -5.69
C PHE A 39 -8.36 2.50 -7.02
N THR A 40 -9.05 3.33 -7.80
CA THR A 40 -9.54 2.98 -9.15
C THR A 40 -8.66 3.52 -10.26
N THR A 41 -7.61 4.29 -9.95
CA THR A 41 -6.81 4.98 -10.96
C THR A 41 -5.41 4.37 -11.04
N GLY A 42 -5.03 3.89 -12.24
CA GLY A 42 -3.72 3.30 -12.50
C GLY A 42 -3.57 1.85 -12.04
N ASP A 43 -2.33 1.37 -12.10
CA ASP A 43 -1.96 0.04 -11.60
C ASP A 43 -1.75 0.10 -10.09
N VAL A 44 -2.69 -0.47 -9.34
CA VAL A 44 -2.70 -0.38 -7.88
C VAL A 44 -2.16 -1.65 -7.25
N PHE A 45 -1.08 -1.51 -6.52
CA PHE A 45 -0.45 -2.55 -5.70
C PHE A 45 -0.77 -2.33 -4.24
N ARG A 46 -1.17 -3.39 -3.56
CA ARG A 46 -1.55 -3.34 -2.15
C ARG A 46 -0.60 -4.18 -1.33
N ALA A 47 -0.06 -3.60 -0.25
CA ALA A 47 0.74 -4.33 0.72
C ALA A 47 -0.06 -5.45 1.39
N SER A 48 0.62 -6.54 1.75
CA SER A 48 0.02 -7.67 2.45
C SER A 48 -0.39 -7.27 3.87
N ARG A 49 -1.57 -7.67 4.31
CA ARG A 49 -2.03 -7.49 5.69
C ARG A 49 -1.22 -8.32 6.71
N LEU A 50 -0.49 -9.32 6.24
CA LEU A 50 0.37 -10.16 7.08
C LEU A 50 1.73 -9.50 7.37
N SER A 51 2.09 -8.45 6.62
CA SER A 51 3.30 -7.68 6.85
C SER A 51 3.17 -6.78 8.08
N SER A 52 4.27 -6.61 8.80
CA SER A 52 4.35 -5.70 9.95
C SER A 52 3.97 -4.27 9.53
N GLY A 53 3.11 -3.62 10.32
CA GLY A 53 2.62 -2.26 10.03
C GLY A 53 1.41 -2.17 9.10
N ASN A 54 1.06 -3.24 8.35
CA ASN A 54 -0.03 -3.23 7.36
C ASN A 54 -1.29 -4.00 7.79
N ARG A 55 -1.37 -4.44 9.04
CA ARG A 55 -2.45 -5.32 9.53
C ARG A 55 -3.84 -4.70 9.40
N LEU A 56 -4.02 -3.50 9.91
CA LEU A 56 -5.32 -2.82 9.91
C LEU A 56 -5.53 -1.99 8.63
N PHE A 57 -4.52 -1.21 8.25
CA PHE A 57 -4.57 -0.28 7.14
C PHE A 57 -3.42 -0.54 6.16
N PRO A 58 -3.58 -1.48 5.22
CA PRO A 58 -2.52 -1.78 4.27
C PRO A 58 -2.22 -0.59 3.37
N THR A 59 -0.94 -0.30 3.22
CA THR A 59 -0.43 0.70 2.29
C THR A 59 -0.77 0.29 0.86
N GLN A 60 -1.09 1.26 0.03
CA GLN A 60 -1.35 1.07 -1.39
C GLN A 60 -0.43 1.96 -2.20
N VAL A 61 0.01 1.47 -3.34
CA VAL A 61 0.84 2.20 -4.30
C VAL A 61 0.14 2.17 -5.64
N ALA A 62 -0.19 3.32 -6.16
CA ALA A 62 -0.74 3.49 -7.50
C ALA A 62 0.35 3.98 -8.44
N ILE A 63 0.57 3.27 -9.53
CA ILE A 63 1.56 3.64 -10.55
C ILE A 63 0.78 4.08 -11.80
N THR A 64 1.06 5.29 -12.23
CA THR A 64 0.51 5.88 -13.44
C THR A 64 1.62 6.24 -14.42
N PRO A 65 1.34 6.50 -15.69
CA PRO A 65 2.37 6.93 -16.64
C PRO A 65 3.12 8.21 -16.27
N THR A 66 2.55 9.02 -15.39
CA THR A 66 3.12 10.32 -15.00
C THR A 66 3.68 10.36 -13.59
N SER A 67 3.20 9.51 -12.69
CA SER A 67 3.54 9.57 -11.28
C SER A 67 3.35 8.24 -10.55
N VAL A 68 4.06 8.10 -9.43
CA VAL A 68 3.82 7.08 -8.42
C VAL A 68 3.20 7.74 -7.21
N VAL A 69 2.09 7.20 -6.74
CA VAL A 69 1.36 7.71 -5.57
C VAL A 69 1.34 6.62 -4.50
N GLN A 70 1.95 6.90 -3.35
CA GLN A 70 1.84 6.04 -2.19
C GLN A 70 0.74 6.56 -1.28
N TYR A 71 -0.12 5.66 -0.88
CA TYR A 71 -1.24 5.93 0.00
C TYR A 71 -1.12 5.13 1.29
N ARG A 72 -0.96 5.84 2.41
CA ARG A 72 -0.89 5.26 3.76
C ARG A 72 -2.12 5.69 4.56
N PRO A 73 -3.13 4.82 4.71
CA PRO A 73 -4.26 5.13 5.57
C PRO A 73 -3.81 5.22 7.04
N ARG A 74 -4.31 6.23 7.76
CA ARG A 74 -4.13 6.39 9.21
C ARG A 74 -5.48 6.30 9.91
N TRP A 75 -5.48 6.13 11.24
CA TRP A 75 -6.71 6.14 12.04
C TRP A 75 -7.54 7.39 11.78
N PHE A 76 -6.90 8.56 11.83
CA PHE A 76 -7.51 9.84 11.50
C PHE A 76 -6.82 10.40 10.26
N GLY A 77 -7.51 10.35 9.10
CA GLY A 77 -6.98 10.84 7.84
C GLY A 77 -6.20 9.83 7.01
N ARG A 78 -5.33 10.35 6.17
CA ARG A 78 -4.48 9.63 5.22
C ARG A 78 -3.22 10.42 4.96
N LEU A 79 -2.14 9.74 4.66
CA LEU A 79 -0.93 10.31 4.09
C LEU A 79 -0.87 9.88 2.63
N GLU A 80 -0.69 10.84 1.75
CA GLU A 80 -0.55 10.61 0.32
C GLU A 80 0.75 11.26 -0.13
N GLU A 81 1.66 10.47 -0.67
CA GLU A 81 2.95 10.92 -1.17
C GLU A 81 2.98 10.65 -2.68
N THR A 82 3.25 11.68 -3.46
CA THR A 82 3.28 11.59 -4.92
C THR A 82 4.66 11.95 -5.43
N ILE A 83 5.26 11.07 -6.23
CA ILE A 83 6.50 11.34 -6.96
C ILE A 83 6.21 11.31 -8.45
N HIS A 84 6.60 12.35 -9.14
CA HIS A 84 6.51 12.42 -10.60
C HIS A 84 7.58 11.53 -11.25
N MET A 85 7.27 10.85 -12.37
CA MET A 85 8.20 9.95 -13.07
C MET A 85 9.55 10.59 -13.41
N ALA A 86 9.56 11.91 -13.69
CA ALA A 86 10.78 12.69 -13.95
C ALA A 86 11.73 12.78 -12.74
N HIS A 87 11.21 12.62 -11.53
CA HIS A 87 11.97 12.76 -10.28
C HIS A 87 12.36 11.43 -9.65
N ILE A 88 12.04 10.31 -10.27
CA ILE A 88 12.48 9.01 -9.79
C ILE A 88 13.92 8.78 -10.25
N ALA A 89 14.83 8.66 -9.29
CA ALA A 89 16.25 8.41 -9.55
C ALA A 89 16.56 6.92 -9.64
N SER A 90 16.06 6.12 -8.70
CA SER A 90 16.26 4.67 -8.70
C SER A 90 15.11 3.93 -8.02
N VAL A 91 14.94 2.65 -8.38
CA VAL A 91 14.00 1.74 -7.75
C VAL A 91 14.76 0.52 -7.26
N LYS A 92 14.82 0.34 -5.94
CA LYS A 92 15.48 -0.80 -5.30
C LYS A 92 14.44 -1.75 -4.74
N ILE A 93 14.68 -3.06 -4.84
CA ILE A 93 13.84 -4.09 -4.23
C ILE A 93 14.67 -4.82 -3.19
N GLU A 94 14.23 -4.78 -1.96
CA GLU A 94 14.77 -5.59 -0.86
C GLU A 94 13.87 -6.82 -0.68
N THR A 95 14.40 -7.99 -1.04
CA THR A 95 13.64 -9.24 -1.00
C THR A 95 13.86 -9.94 0.33
N GLY A 96 12.83 -9.95 1.17
CA GLY A 96 12.80 -10.74 2.39
C GLY A 96 12.38 -12.20 2.15
N ILE A 97 12.18 -12.95 3.23
CA ILE A 97 11.80 -14.38 3.16
C ILE A 97 10.40 -14.53 2.53
N VAL A 98 9.41 -13.77 3.01
CA VAL A 98 8.01 -13.86 2.59
C VAL A 98 7.61 -12.67 1.72
N PHE A 99 7.98 -11.47 2.12
CA PHE A 99 7.61 -10.21 1.47
C PHE A 99 8.84 -9.50 0.92
N SER A 100 8.60 -8.54 0.05
CA SER A 100 9.61 -7.64 -0.50
C SER A 100 9.21 -6.21 -0.23
N ASP A 101 10.22 -5.39 0.00
CA ASP A 101 10.06 -3.95 0.16
C ASP A 101 10.59 -3.26 -1.10
N VAL A 102 9.90 -2.24 -1.55
CA VAL A 102 10.31 -1.44 -2.71
C VAL A 102 10.65 -0.03 -2.24
N LEU A 103 11.90 0.35 -2.46
CA LEU A 103 12.40 1.69 -2.17
C LEU A 103 12.50 2.48 -3.47
N ILE A 104 11.80 3.60 -3.53
CA ILE A 104 11.81 4.53 -4.67
C ILE A 104 12.57 5.77 -4.25
N GLU A 105 13.77 5.94 -4.79
CA GLU A 105 14.62 7.11 -4.52
C GLU A 105 14.30 8.25 -5.48
N THR A 106 14.37 9.48 -4.98
CA THR A 106 14.06 10.69 -5.75
C THR A 106 15.33 11.49 -6.07
N SER A 107 15.35 12.14 -7.25
CA SER A 107 16.44 13.03 -7.66
C SER A 107 16.33 14.45 -7.13
N GLY A 108 15.21 14.82 -6.51
CA GLY A 108 14.88 16.20 -6.11
C GLY A 108 15.08 16.51 -4.62
N GLY A 109 15.75 15.67 -3.84
CA GLY A 109 15.94 15.88 -2.40
C GLY A 109 14.70 15.65 -1.54
N SER A 110 13.63 15.11 -2.11
CA SER A 110 12.47 14.63 -1.37
C SER A 110 12.80 13.29 -0.70
N ASP A 111 12.14 12.99 0.41
CA ASP A 111 12.31 11.71 1.09
C ASP A 111 11.96 10.55 0.16
N PRO A 112 12.72 9.43 0.21
CA PRO A 112 12.44 8.26 -0.58
C PRO A 112 11.11 7.62 -0.15
N ILE A 113 10.33 7.11 -1.10
CA ILE A 113 9.13 6.35 -0.80
C ILE A 113 9.51 4.90 -0.51
N LEU A 114 9.17 4.44 0.69
CA LEU A 114 9.37 3.07 1.12
C LEU A 114 8.02 2.32 1.16
N CYS A 115 7.89 1.33 0.27
CA CYS A 115 6.70 0.50 0.12
C CYS A 115 6.93 -0.85 0.79
N HIS A 116 6.54 -0.98 2.06
CA HIS A 116 6.74 -2.20 2.84
C HIS A 116 5.71 -3.30 2.56
N GLY A 117 6.18 -4.55 2.56
CA GLY A 117 5.34 -5.72 2.69
C GLY A 117 4.54 -6.08 1.45
N HIS A 118 5.08 -5.86 0.27
CA HIS A 118 4.50 -6.32 -0.99
C HIS A 118 4.88 -7.78 -1.29
N GLY A 119 4.05 -8.49 -2.05
CA GLY A 119 4.42 -9.80 -2.58
C GLY A 119 5.63 -9.69 -3.52
N LYS A 120 6.50 -10.71 -3.57
CA LYS A 120 7.70 -10.70 -4.44
C LYS A 120 7.36 -10.44 -5.91
N GLY A 121 6.25 -11.04 -6.39
CA GLY A 121 5.77 -10.81 -7.75
C GLY A 121 5.26 -9.38 -7.97
N ASP A 122 4.59 -8.79 -6.97
CA ASP A 122 4.10 -7.42 -7.05
C ASP A 122 5.25 -6.42 -7.03
N ALA A 123 6.26 -6.63 -6.17
CA ALA A 123 7.45 -5.80 -6.14
C ALA A 123 8.20 -5.77 -7.49
N ALA A 124 8.36 -6.94 -8.12
CA ALA A 124 8.96 -7.03 -9.45
C ALA A 124 8.11 -6.31 -10.53
N ARG A 125 6.78 -6.48 -10.48
CA ARG A 125 5.86 -5.77 -11.40
C ARG A 125 5.91 -4.26 -11.21
N MET A 126 5.95 -3.79 -9.96
CA MET A 126 6.07 -2.36 -9.64
C MET A 126 7.33 -1.77 -10.28
N LYS A 127 8.49 -2.43 -10.08
CA LYS A 127 9.76 -2.00 -10.68
C LYS A 127 9.67 -1.94 -12.21
N ASN A 128 9.26 -3.03 -12.85
CA ASN A 128 9.16 -3.11 -14.30
C ASN A 128 8.21 -2.05 -14.88
N LEU A 129 7.12 -1.78 -14.18
CA LEU A 129 6.13 -0.78 -14.61
C LEU A 129 6.68 0.64 -14.50
N ILE A 130 7.39 0.95 -13.41
CA ILE A 130 8.04 2.26 -13.23
C ILE A 130 9.11 2.46 -14.30
N GLU A 131 9.99 1.48 -14.54
CA GLU A 131 11.04 1.55 -15.57
C GLU A 131 10.45 1.72 -16.97
N LYS A 132 9.35 1.01 -17.27
CA LYS A 132 8.61 1.18 -18.52
C LYS A 132 8.09 2.59 -18.68
N TYR A 133 7.37 3.12 -17.71
CA TYR A 133 6.79 4.46 -17.79
C TYR A 133 7.85 5.56 -17.77
N GLN A 134 8.96 5.36 -17.07
CA GLN A 134 10.12 6.27 -17.16
C GLN A 134 10.68 6.29 -18.59
N THR A 135 10.89 5.12 -19.19
CA THR A 135 11.39 5.02 -20.56
C THR A 135 10.44 5.71 -21.56
N GLU A 136 9.15 5.48 -21.43
CA GLU A 136 8.14 6.13 -22.26
C GLU A 136 8.12 7.65 -22.06
N TYR A 137 8.23 8.11 -20.81
CA TYR A 137 8.26 9.51 -20.46
C TYR A 137 9.45 10.25 -21.10
N TYR A 138 10.66 9.67 -21.01
CA TYR A 138 11.86 10.27 -21.61
C TYR A 138 11.86 10.15 -23.13
N ARG A 139 11.36 9.06 -23.70
CA ARG A 139 11.22 8.89 -25.15
C ARG A 139 10.29 9.95 -25.75
N GLY A 140 9.17 10.26 -25.09
CA GLY A 140 8.21 11.26 -25.54
C GLY A 140 8.74 12.69 -25.51
N ARG A 141 9.82 12.96 -24.75
CA ARG A 141 10.44 14.30 -24.60
C ARG A 141 11.75 14.49 -25.34
N GLY A 142 12.16 13.55 -26.19
CA GLY A 142 13.44 13.64 -26.90
C GLY A 142 14.66 13.52 -25.98
N GLY A 143 14.51 12.83 -24.85
CA GLY A 143 15.61 12.52 -23.93
C GLY A 143 16.69 11.66 -24.58
N PRO A 144 17.92 11.64 -24.02
CA PRO A 144 19.04 10.91 -24.60
C PRO A 144 18.66 9.44 -24.76
N ALA A 145 18.98 8.89 -25.95
CA ALA A 145 18.80 7.48 -26.24
C ALA A 145 19.40 6.63 -25.12
N SER A 146 18.70 5.57 -24.75
CA SER A 146 19.14 4.56 -23.77
C SER A 146 20.63 4.23 -23.96
N PRO A 147 21.39 3.98 -22.87
CA PRO A 147 22.77 3.54 -23.02
C PRO A 147 22.78 2.30 -23.90
N VAL A 148 23.49 2.42 -25.02
CA VAL A 148 23.76 1.33 -25.96
C VAL A 148 24.34 0.18 -25.11
N PRO A 149 23.87 -1.07 -25.23
CA PRO A 149 24.48 -2.19 -24.58
C PRO A 149 25.96 -2.22 -25.03
N VAL A 150 26.88 -2.11 -24.08
CA VAL A 150 28.29 -2.31 -24.36
C VAL A 150 28.42 -3.75 -24.80
N GLU A 151 28.51 -3.94 -26.08
CA GLU A 151 28.90 -5.22 -26.69
C GLU A 151 30.27 -5.55 -26.16
N THR A 152 30.34 -6.48 -25.22
CA THR A 152 31.60 -6.97 -24.67
C THR A 152 32.30 -7.69 -25.81
N GLY A 153 33.21 -6.96 -26.46
CA GLY A 153 34.03 -7.49 -27.53
C GLY A 153 34.72 -8.74 -27.05
N ARG A 154 34.38 -9.86 -27.67
CA ARG A 154 35.04 -11.14 -27.54
C ARG A 154 36.47 -10.95 -28.04
N ILE A 155 37.38 -10.93 -27.09
CA ILE A 155 38.81 -11.02 -27.45
C ILE A 155 39.10 -12.49 -27.71
N ASP A 156 39.04 -12.87 -28.99
CA ASP A 156 39.59 -14.15 -29.45
C ASP A 156 41.11 -14.07 -29.42
N ARG A 157 41.72 -14.92 -28.61
CA ARG A 157 43.13 -15.35 -28.70
C ARG A 157 43.18 -16.85 -28.73
#